data_9a56f303bc7d0cd8040f6b670520c755
#
_entry.id   9a56f303bc7d0cd8040f6b670520c755
#
_cell.length_a   1.000
_cell.length_b   1.000
_cell.length_c   1.000
_cell.angle_alpha   90.00
_cell.angle_beta   90.00
_cell.angle_gamma   90.00
#
_symmetry.space_group_name_H-M   'P 1'
#
loop_
_entity.id
_entity.type
_entity.pdbx_description
1 polymer ?
#
loop_
_entity_poly.entity_id
_entity_poly.type
_entity_poly.pdbx_seq_one_letter_code
_entity_poly.pdbx_strand_id
1 'polypeptide(L)'
;MASQAKWREVQFSLHFAKFLGVEIDGLLSFKKQVDSIYNRSVKRLNVLKVLACHGVEPKTLMKLYRIYIRPIIEYGSIAFATAPKSQLDRLENIQFDAIRIALRLPKYIRKSLLNEYASIQPIHVRLTSLNTKLLDTMKQSNDHVKWLAQNYLPPNDNSHLSPLDHILGHKLLFR
;
A
#
# COMPACT_ATOMS: atom_id res chain seq x y z
N MET A 1 -33.72 -34.74 -10.81
CA MET A 1 -32.32 -35.20 -10.53
C MET A 1 -31.43 -34.00 -10.57
N ALA A 2 -31.09 -33.46 -9.41
CA ALA A 2 -30.24 -32.31 -9.26
C ALA A 2 -28.77 -32.74 -9.32
N SER A 3 -28.04 -32.31 -10.32
CA SER A 3 -26.60 -32.52 -10.42
C SER A 3 -25.90 -31.70 -9.33
N GLN A 4 -25.46 -32.36 -8.28
CA GLN A 4 -24.53 -31.77 -7.32
C GLN A 4 -23.21 -31.56 -8.01
N ALA A 5 -22.91 -30.30 -8.34
CA ALA A 5 -21.58 -29.90 -8.75
C ALA A 5 -20.62 -30.17 -7.58
N LYS A 6 -19.84 -31.21 -7.71
CA LYS A 6 -18.78 -31.62 -6.78
C LYS A 6 -17.67 -30.57 -6.86
N TRP A 7 -17.71 -29.58 -5.99
CA TRP A 7 -16.59 -28.66 -5.79
C TRP A 7 -15.40 -29.51 -5.32
N ARG A 8 -14.45 -29.74 -6.22
CA ARG A 8 -13.17 -30.32 -5.84
C ARG A 8 -12.52 -29.34 -4.89
N GLU A 9 -12.26 -29.75 -3.66
CA GLU A 9 -11.33 -29.07 -2.79
C GLU A 9 -10.01 -28.95 -3.53
N VAL A 10 -9.75 -27.79 -4.09
CA VAL A 10 -8.44 -27.44 -4.58
C VAL A 10 -7.59 -27.27 -3.33
N GLN A 11 -6.84 -28.31 -2.97
CA GLN A 11 -5.82 -28.18 -1.94
C GLN A 11 -4.82 -27.15 -2.43
N PHE A 12 -4.98 -25.91 -1.95
CA PHE A 12 -4.01 -24.86 -2.12
C PHE A 12 -2.77 -25.18 -1.28
N SER A 13 -1.93 -26.10 -1.77
CA SER A 13 -0.59 -26.32 -1.25
C SER A 13 0.38 -25.20 -1.69
N LEU A 14 -0.11 -24.14 -2.32
CA LEU A 14 0.66 -22.96 -2.71
C LEU A 14 0.75 -22.03 -1.51
N HIS A 15 1.89 -22.08 -0.81
CA HIS A 15 2.21 -21.12 0.23
C HIS A 15 2.26 -19.67 -0.29
N PHE A 16 2.31 -19.45 -1.60
CA PHE A 16 2.37 -18.13 -2.25
C PHE A 16 1.72 -18.17 -3.63
N ALA A 17 0.92 -17.14 -3.93
CA ALA A 17 0.37 -16.89 -5.26
C ALA A 17 0.77 -15.48 -5.72
N LYS A 18 1.04 -15.32 -7.02
CA LYS A 18 1.26 -14.00 -7.62
C LYS A 18 0.09 -13.66 -8.52
N PHE A 19 -0.65 -12.62 -8.17
CA PHE A 19 -1.81 -12.16 -8.93
C PHE A 19 -1.62 -10.69 -9.33
N LEU A 20 -1.67 -10.39 -10.62
CA LEU A 20 -1.45 -9.05 -11.17
C LEU A 20 -0.20 -8.35 -10.59
N GLY A 21 0.88 -9.10 -10.38
CA GLY A 21 2.12 -8.57 -9.84
C GLY A 21 2.17 -8.40 -8.32
N VAL A 22 1.08 -8.71 -7.61
CA VAL A 22 1.00 -8.73 -6.15
C VAL A 22 1.25 -10.14 -5.65
N GLU A 23 2.16 -10.29 -4.69
CA GLU A 23 2.46 -11.55 -4.03
C GLU A 23 1.56 -11.72 -2.80
N ILE A 24 0.73 -12.77 -2.83
CA ILE A 24 -0.23 -13.10 -1.78
C ILE A 24 0.24 -14.39 -1.10
N ASP A 25 0.43 -14.36 0.20
CA ASP A 25 0.73 -15.53 1.02
C ASP A 25 -0.53 -16.08 1.69
N GLY A 26 -0.53 -17.38 2.00
CA GLY A 26 -1.70 -18.06 2.58
C GLY A 26 -2.14 -17.49 3.94
N LEU A 27 -1.26 -16.79 4.66
CA LEU A 27 -1.55 -16.11 5.92
C LEU A 27 -1.93 -14.63 5.73
N LEU A 28 -1.97 -14.13 4.49
CA LEU A 28 -2.23 -12.71 4.16
C LEU A 28 -1.32 -11.74 4.91
N SER A 29 -0.09 -12.16 5.23
CA SER A 29 0.89 -11.32 5.94
C SER A 29 1.51 -10.24 5.04
N PHE A 30 1.46 -10.44 3.72
CA PHE A 30 2.03 -9.58 2.67
C PHE A 30 3.51 -9.23 2.85
N LYS A 31 4.23 -9.97 3.72
CA LYS A 31 5.65 -9.70 3.99
C LYS A 31 6.48 -9.73 2.73
N LYS A 32 6.34 -10.77 1.89
CA LYS A 32 7.06 -10.87 0.61
C LYS A 32 6.72 -9.74 -0.34
N GLN A 33 5.44 -9.35 -0.42
CA GLN A 33 5.01 -8.22 -1.24
C GLN A 33 5.69 -6.92 -0.79
N VAL A 34 5.68 -6.63 0.51
CA VAL A 34 6.34 -5.43 1.07
C VAL A 34 7.85 -5.49 0.87
N ASP A 35 8.49 -6.65 1.04
CA ASP A 35 9.93 -6.85 0.78
C ASP A 35 10.26 -6.58 -0.70
N SER A 36 9.44 -7.06 -1.62
CA SER A 36 9.58 -6.81 -3.07
C SER A 36 9.46 -5.31 -3.39
N ILE A 37 8.45 -4.63 -2.84
CA ILE A 37 8.26 -3.18 -2.98
C ILE A 37 9.47 -2.44 -2.42
N TYR A 38 9.90 -2.78 -1.21
CA TYR A 38 11.04 -2.16 -0.53
C TYR A 38 12.31 -2.26 -1.38
N ASN A 39 12.66 -3.48 -1.82
CA ASN A 39 13.87 -3.73 -2.61
C ASN A 39 13.86 -2.97 -3.95
N ARG A 40 12.72 -2.92 -4.64
CA ARG A 40 12.57 -2.15 -5.88
C ARG A 40 12.72 -0.64 -5.63
N SER A 41 12.15 -0.16 -4.55
CA SER A 41 12.19 1.26 -4.18
C SER A 41 13.60 1.71 -3.77
N VAL A 42 14.32 0.89 -3.02
CA VAL A 42 15.72 1.17 -2.63
C VAL A 42 16.64 1.26 -3.84
N LYS A 43 16.48 0.36 -4.82
CA LYS A 43 17.24 0.46 -6.09
C LYS A 43 17.02 1.81 -6.79
N ARG A 44 15.78 2.30 -6.80
CA ARG A 44 15.44 3.60 -7.40
C ARG A 44 15.89 4.79 -6.55
N LEU A 45 15.93 4.65 -5.23
CA LEU A 45 16.54 5.66 -4.35
C LEU A 45 18.02 5.88 -4.65
N ASN A 46 18.76 4.83 -5.04
CA ASN A 46 20.15 4.97 -5.44
C ASN A 46 20.31 5.83 -6.70
N VAL A 47 19.40 5.71 -7.66
CA VAL A 47 19.36 6.62 -8.83
C VAL A 47 19.12 8.06 -8.38
N LEU A 48 18.17 8.26 -7.47
CA LEU A 48 17.88 9.60 -6.93
C LEU A 48 19.11 10.19 -6.22
N LYS A 49 19.88 9.39 -5.48
CA LYS A 49 21.14 9.81 -4.83
C LYS A 49 22.18 10.28 -5.86
N VAL A 50 22.39 9.49 -6.91
CA VAL A 50 23.33 9.83 -7.97
C VAL A 50 22.96 11.18 -8.59
N LEU A 51 21.70 11.39 -8.94
CA LEU A 51 21.22 12.65 -9.51
C LEU A 51 21.38 13.83 -8.54
N ALA A 52 21.15 13.60 -7.24
CA ALA A 52 21.38 14.63 -6.21
C ALA A 52 22.86 15.01 -6.10
N CYS A 53 23.78 14.04 -6.21
CA CYS A 53 25.23 14.29 -6.23
C CYS A 53 25.67 15.08 -7.46
N HIS A 54 24.99 14.92 -8.61
CA HIS A 54 25.27 15.67 -9.83
C HIS A 54 24.58 17.06 -9.87
N GLY A 55 24.04 17.52 -8.75
CA GLY A 55 23.53 18.89 -8.63
C GLY A 55 22.11 19.09 -9.17
N VAL A 56 21.38 18.02 -9.47
CA VAL A 56 19.97 18.17 -9.91
C VAL A 56 19.15 18.92 -8.86
N GLU A 57 18.30 19.83 -9.30
CA GLU A 57 17.49 20.70 -8.45
C GLU A 57 16.55 19.90 -7.52
N PRO A 58 16.39 20.31 -6.25
CA PRO A 58 15.50 19.65 -5.29
C PRO A 58 14.07 19.43 -5.79
N LYS A 59 13.48 20.40 -6.47
CA LYS A 59 12.13 20.31 -7.05
C LYS A 59 12.03 19.17 -8.08
N THR A 60 13.05 19.03 -8.92
CA THR A 60 13.13 17.96 -9.92
C THR A 60 13.30 16.60 -9.26
N LEU A 61 14.14 16.49 -8.23
CA LEU A 61 14.31 15.26 -7.46
C LEU A 61 13.00 14.84 -6.75
N MET A 62 12.25 15.80 -6.20
CA MET A 62 10.93 15.53 -5.61
C MET A 62 9.89 15.10 -6.66
N LYS A 63 9.94 15.68 -7.88
CA LYS A 63 9.14 15.18 -9.01
C LYS A 63 9.48 13.74 -9.35
N LEU A 64 10.78 13.42 -9.47
CA LEU A 64 11.24 12.05 -9.75
C LEU A 64 10.79 11.07 -8.65
N TYR A 65 10.86 11.45 -7.37
CA TYR A 65 10.30 10.62 -6.32
C TYR A 65 8.82 10.30 -6.59
N ARG A 66 8.00 11.32 -6.88
CA ARG A 66 6.55 11.17 -7.08
C ARG A 66 6.17 10.33 -8.29
N ILE A 67 6.94 10.38 -9.38
CA ILE A 67 6.62 9.67 -10.63
C ILE A 67 7.34 8.33 -10.78
N TYR A 68 8.47 8.15 -10.10
CA TYR A 68 9.34 6.99 -10.33
C TYR A 68 9.42 6.02 -9.13
N ILE A 69 9.32 6.52 -7.91
CA ILE A 69 9.42 5.68 -6.69
C ILE A 69 8.05 5.46 -6.07
N ARG A 70 7.30 6.53 -5.83
CA ARG A 70 6.02 6.48 -5.13
C ARG A 70 4.99 5.54 -5.78
N PRO A 71 4.85 5.46 -7.13
CA PRO A 71 3.90 4.54 -7.76
C PRO A 71 4.17 3.06 -7.46
N ILE A 72 5.43 2.67 -7.17
CA ILE A 72 5.73 1.29 -6.76
C ILE A 72 5.10 0.97 -5.41
N ILE A 73 5.11 1.95 -4.50
CA ILE A 73 4.54 1.81 -3.16
C ILE A 73 3.01 1.82 -3.23
N GLU A 74 2.45 2.65 -4.11
CA GLU A 74 1.00 2.81 -4.28
C GLU A 74 0.35 1.63 -5.03
N TYR A 75 1.12 0.95 -5.90
CA TYR A 75 0.57 -0.13 -6.73
C TYR A 75 0.14 -1.33 -5.88
N GLY A 76 -1.13 -1.72 -6.05
CA GLY A 76 -1.70 -2.86 -5.34
C GLY A 76 -1.91 -2.62 -3.83
N SER A 77 -1.88 -1.37 -3.37
CA SER A 77 -1.99 -1.02 -1.95
C SER A 77 -3.25 -1.56 -1.27
N ILE A 78 -4.34 -1.73 -2.02
CA ILE A 78 -5.57 -2.31 -1.49
C ILE A 78 -5.37 -3.75 -1.01
N ALA A 79 -4.50 -4.52 -1.67
CA ALA A 79 -4.24 -5.91 -1.30
C ALA A 79 -3.46 -6.01 0.02
N PHE A 80 -2.48 -5.14 0.27
CA PHE A 80 -1.65 -5.15 1.48
C PHE A 80 -1.99 -4.05 2.49
N ALA A 81 -3.19 -3.47 2.38
CA ALA A 81 -3.67 -2.46 3.35
C ALA A 81 -3.72 -2.99 4.78
N THR A 82 -3.89 -4.30 4.94
CA THR A 82 -3.93 -5.01 6.24
C THR A 82 -2.56 -5.49 6.71
N ALA A 83 -1.49 -5.22 5.96
CA ALA A 83 -0.15 -5.60 6.38
C ALA A 83 0.18 -4.99 7.76
N PRO A 84 0.95 -5.71 8.61
CA PRO A 84 1.34 -5.21 9.91
C PRO A 84 1.98 -3.82 9.83
N LYS A 85 1.69 -2.97 10.82
CA LYS A 85 2.20 -1.59 10.88
C LYS A 85 3.71 -1.51 10.65
N SER A 86 4.49 -2.44 11.22
CA SER A 86 5.94 -2.51 11.04
C SER A 86 6.36 -2.64 9.57
N GLN A 87 5.56 -3.31 8.75
CA GLN A 87 5.81 -3.42 7.31
C GLN A 87 5.48 -2.11 6.58
N LEU A 88 4.37 -1.48 6.94
CA LEU A 88 3.97 -0.19 6.37
C LEU A 88 4.95 0.93 6.76
N ASP A 89 5.47 0.92 7.99
CA ASP A 89 6.50 1.86 8.46
C ASP A 89 7.80 1.75 7.64
N ARG A 90 8.15 0.56 7.14
CA ARG A 90 9.29 0.37 6.23
C ARG A 90 9.09 1.11 4.91
N LEU A 91 7.87 1.10 4.37
CA LEU A 91 7.53 1.85 3.15
C LEU A 91 7.55 3.37 3.40
N GLU A 92 7.09 3.80 4.57
CA GLU A 92 7.19 5.21 4.99
C GLU A 92 8.65 5.68 5.06
N ASN A 93 9.58 4.84 5.56
CA ASN A 93 11.00 5.16 5.61
C ASN A 93 11.59 5.43 4.23
N ILE A 94 11.10 4.76 3.16
CA ILE A 94 11.52 5.05 1.79
C ILE A 94 11.18 6.49 1.41
N GLN A 95 9.98 6.98 1.77
CA GLN A 95 9.58 8.37 1.55
C GLN A 95 10.50 9.33 2.31
N PHE A 96 10.80 9.06 3.57
CA PHE A 96 11.70 9.89 4.37
C PHE A 96 13.11 9.95 3.76
N ASP A 97 13.63 8.83 3.29
CA ASP A 97 14.95 8.80 2.65
C ASP A 97 14.94 9.55 1.31
N ALA A 98 13.86 9.42 0.52
CA ALA A 98 13.72 10.19 -0.71
C ALA A 98 13.68 11.70 -0.45
N ILE A 99 12.93 12.14 0.58
CA ILE A 99 12.86 13.56 0.97
C ILE A 99 14.24 14.07 1.41
N ARG A 100 14.95 13.31 2.25
CA ARG A 100 16.30 13.69 2.70
C ARG A 100 17.26 13.84 1.52
N ILE A 101 17.25 12.89 0.60
CA ILE A 101 18.08 12.94 -0.60
C ILE A 101 17.72 14.16 -1.46
N ALA A 102 16.44 14.36 -1.74
CA ALA A 102 15.98 15.41 -2.62
C ALA A 102 16.24 16.81 -2.07
N LEU A 103 15.99 17.01 -0.78
CA LEU A 103 16.15 18.29 -0.11
C LEU A 103 17.54 18.46 0.55
N ARG A 104 18.42 17.46 0.38
CA ARG A 104 19.78 17.44 0.96
C ARG A 104 19.77 17.63 2.48
N LEU A 105 18.75 17.05 3.15
CA LEU A 105 18.58 17.21 4.59
C LEU A 105 19.42 16.19 5.37
N PRO A 106 19.98 16.59 6.50
CA PRO A 106 20.76 15.69 7.36
C PRO A 106 19.87 14.64 8.06
N LYS A 107 20.50 13.53 8.48
CA LYS A 107 19.79 12.39 9.07
C LYS A 107 19.12 12.68 10.42
N TYR A 108 19.61 13.67 11.17
CA TYR A 108 19.07 14.02 12.50
C TYR A 108 17.74 14.74 12.48
N ILE A 109 17.26 15.21 11.30
CA ILE A 109 15.93 15.82 11.21
C ILE A 109 14.85 14.79 11.53
N ARG A 110 13.92 15.19 12.41
CA ARG A 110 12.81 14.34 12.84
C ARG A 110 11.91 13.96 11.65
N LYS A 111 11.51 12.70 11.59
CA LYS A 111 10.64 12.17 10.52
C LYS A 111 9.31 12.92 10.41
N SER A 112 8.75 13.37 11.55
CA SER A 112 7.50 14.14 11.57
C SER A 112 7.55 15.43 10.75
N LEU A 113 8.72 16.08 10.70
CA LEU A 113 8.91 17.34 9.97
C LEU A 113 9.18 17.13 8.48
N LEU A 114 9.67 15.95 8.07
CA LEU A 114 10.07 15.71 6.68
C LEU A 114 8.90 15.81 5.70
N ASN A 115 7.75 15.29 6.06
CA ASN A 115 6.56 15.35 5.22
C ASN A 115 6.07 16.80 5.05
N GLU A 116 6.16 17.60 6.10
CA GLU A 116 5.82 19.02 6.10
C GLU A 116 6.76 19.82 5.22
N TYR A 117 8.10 19.68 5.39
CA TYR A 117 9.10 20.32 4.55
C TYR A 117 8.92 20.00 3.05
N ALA A 118 8.56 18.77 2.73
CA ALA A 118 8.35 18.35 1.35
C ALA A 118 6.94 18.64 0.83
N SER A 119 6.03 19.14 1.66
CA SER A 119 4.60 19.28 1.34
C SER A 119 4.02 18.00 0.73
N ILE A 120 4.29 16.88 1.39
CA ILE A 120 3.86 15.55 0.96
C ILE A 120 3.08 14.87 2.10
N GLN A 121 1.96 14.24 1.76
CA GLN A 121 1.21 13.43 2.70
C GLN A 121 2.02 12.20 3.12
N PRO A 122 1.93 11.77 4.40
CA PRO A 122 2.44 10.48 4.86
C PRO A 122 1.94 9.33 3.97
N ILE A 123 2.75 8.28 3.81
CA ILE A 123 2.40 7.15 2.94
C ILE A 123 1.11 6.47 3.41
N HIS A 124 0.95 6.22 4.71
CA HIS A 124 -0.25 5.57 5.25
C HIS A 124 -1.53 6.37 4.93
N VAL A 125 -1.52 7.70 5.10
CA VAL A 125 -2.66 8.58 4.76
C VAL A 125 -2.96 8.50 3.27
N ARG A 126 -1.92 8.52 2.45
CA ARG A 126 -2.05 8.44 1.00
C ARG A 126 -2.62 7.10 0.54
N LEU A 127 -2.13 5.98 1.08
CA LEU A 127 -2.63 4.64 0.74
C LEU A 127 -4.11 4.51 1.14
N THR A 128 -4.49 4.96 2.33
CA THR A 128 -5.90 4.99 2.77
C THR A 128 -6.77 5.79 1.79
N SER A 129 -6.32 7.00 1.41
CA SER A 129 -7.06 7.85 0.46
C SER A 129 -7.23 7.18 -0.92
N LEU A 130 -6.19 6.52 -1.43
CA LEU A 130 -6.25 5.79 -2.71
C LEU A 130 -7.21 4.60 -2.64
N ASN A 131 -7.11 3.81 -1.58
CA ASN A 131 -7.95 2.62 -1.40
C ASN A 131 -9.42 3.01 -1.24
N THR A 132 -9.71 4.09 -0.50
CA THR A 132 -11.08 4.63 -0.37
C THR A 132 -11.64 5.09 -1.72
N LYS A 133 -10.85 5.84 -2.50
CA LYS A 133 -11.28 6.28 -3.84
C LYS A 133 -11.54 5.10 -4.78
N LEU A 134 -10.65 4.10 -4.76
CA LEU A 134 -10.83 2.89 -5.57
C LEU A 134 -12.13 2.18 -5.22
N LEU A 135 -12.41 1.98 -3.93
CA LEU A 135 -13.67 1.38 -3.49
C LEU A 135 -14.90 2.20 -3.89
N ASP A 136 -14.85 3.51 -3.75
CA ASP A 136 -15.96 4.37 -4.13
C ASP A 136 -16.22 4.29 -5.65
N THR A 137 -15.15 4.22 -6.46
CA THR A 137 -15.27 3.99 -7.91
C THR A 137 -15.85 2.60 -8.20
N MET A 138 -15.38 1.55 -7.52
CA MET A 138 -15.90 0.20 -7.70
C MET A 138 -17.39 0.08 -7.31
N LYS A 139 -17.82 0.77 -6.24
CA LYS A 139 -19.23 0.82 -5.84
C LYS A 139 -20.13 1.50 -6.88
N GLN A 140 -19.59 2.51 -7.58
CA GLN A 140 -20.33 3.21 -8.63
C GLN A 140 -20.46 2.38 -9.91
N SER A 141 -19.42 1.58 -10.22
CA SER A 141 -19.35 0.82 -11.47
C SER A 141 -19.87 -0.62 -11.37
N ASN A 142 -20.11 -1.15 -10.16
CA ASN A 142 -20.49 -2.54 -9.95
C ASN A 142 -21.52 -2.70 -8.83
N ASP A 143 -22.73 -3.11 -9.20
CA ASP A 143 -23.84 -3.29 -8.25
C ASP A 143 -23.57 -4.37 -7.20
N HIS A 144 -22.80 -5.42 -7.55
CA HIS A 144 -22.42 -6.46 -6.61
C HIS A 144 -21.49 -5.92 -5.52
N VAL A 145 -20.49 -5.11 -5.88
CA VAL A 145 -19.60 -4.44 -4.92
C VAL A 145 -20.38 -3.46 -4.04
N LYS A 146 -21.35 -2.76 -4.62
CA LYS A 146 -22.26 -1.86 -3.88
C LYS A 146 -23.07 -2.64 -2.85
N TRP A 147 -23.67 -3.76 -3.27
CA TRP A 147 -24.43 -4.64 -2.40
C TRP A 147 -23.58 -5.21 -1.25
N LEU A 148 -22.37 -5.72 -1.56
CA LEU A 148 -21.42 -6.20 -0.55
C LEU A 148 -21.07 -5.10 0.45
N ALA A 149 -20.77 -3.90 -0.01
CA ALA A 149 -20.41 -2.80 0.87
C ALA A 149 -21.55 -2.31 1.77
N GLN A 150 -22.81 -2.52 1.36
CA GLN A 150 -24.00 -2.17 2.14
C GLN A 150 -24.39 -3.25 3.16
N ASN A 151 -24.14 -4.53 2.82
CA ASN A 151 -24.54 -5.69 3.62
C ASN A 151 -23.37 -6.35 4.35
N TYR A 152 -22.18 -5.75 4.26
CA TYR A 152 -21.00 -6.29 4.92
C TYR A 152 -21.11 -6.09 6.44
N LEU A 153 -21.11 -7.20 7.15
CA LEU A 153 -21.01 -7.23 8.62
C LEU A 153 -19.57 -7.64 8.97
N PRO A 154 -18.80 -6.78 9.66
CA PRO A 154 -17.45 -7.15 10.09
C PRO A 154 -17.54 -8.36 11.04
N PRO A 155 -16.55 -9.27 11.00
CA PRO A 155 -16.51 -10.40 11.92
C PRO A 155 -16.42 -9.90 13.37
N ASN A 156 -17.13 -10.55 14.27
CA ASN A 156 -17.17 -10.20 15.70
C ASN A 156 -15.82 -10.41 16.42
N ASP A 157 -14.86 -11.04 15.76
CA ASP A 157 -13.53 -11.33 16.30
C ASP A 157 -12.47 -10.50 15.56
N ASN A 158 -11.76 -9.66 16.31
CA ASN A 158 -10.69 -8.79 15.79
C ASN A 158 -9.40 -9.54 15.38
N SER A 159 -9.38 -10.87 15.47
CA SER A 159 -8.16 -11.65 15.24
C SER A 159 -7.76 -11.78 13.77
N HIS A 160 -8.69 -11.61 12.82
CA HIS A 160 -8.45 -11.74 11.38
C HIS A 160 -9.25 -10.73 10.56
N LEU A 161 -8.92 -9.43 10.72
CA LEU A 161 -9.54 -8.38 9.90
C LEU A 161 -9.11 -8.52 8.44
N SER A 162 -10.08 -8.64 7.53
CA SER A 162 -9.82 -8.63 6.09
C SER A 162 -9.46 -7.22 5.59
N PRO A 163 -8.84 -7.09 4.40
CA PRO A 163 -8.64 -5.79 3.77
C PRO A 163 -9.93 -4.95 3.69
N LEU A 164 -11.09 -5.60 3.52
CA LEU A 164 -12.39 -4.95 3.47
C LEU A 164 -12.80 -4.39 4.84
N ASP A 165 -12.47 -5.08 5.94
CA ASP A 165 -12.78 -4.62 7.30
C ASP A 165 -12.08 -3.31 7.63
N HIS A 166 -10.79 -3.17 7.27
CA HIS A 166 -10.06 -1.94 7.46
C HIS A 166 -10.62 -0.77 6.66
N ILE A 167 -11.10 -1.04 5.45
CA ILE A 167 -11.53 0.02 4.54
C ILE A 167 -12.99 0.40 4.80
N LEU A 168 -13.86 -0.58 5.11
CA LEU A 168 -15.27 -0.35 5.41
C LEU A 168 -15.49 0.03 6.88
N GLY A 169 -14.73 -0.55 7.81
CA GLY A 169 -14.79 -0.24 9.24
C GLY A 169 -14.39 1.20 9.56
N HIS A 170 -13.42 1.76 8.84
CA HIS A 170 -13.06 3.17 8.99
C HIS A 170 -14.22 4.14 8.64
N LYS A 171 -15.15 3.75 7.75
CA LYS A 171 -16.33 4.57 7.43
C LYS A 171 -17.48 4.42 8.45
N LEU A 172 -17.52 3.33 9.20
CA LEU A 172 -18.58 3.10 10.21
C LEU A 172 -18.27 3.75 11.56
N LEU A 173 -17.00 4.05 11.86
CA LEU A 173 -16.59 4.72 13.10
C LEU A 173 -16.74 6.25 13.07
N PHE A 174 -17.09 6.84 11.93
CA PHE A 174 -17.28 8.27 11.72
C PHE A 174 -18.72 8.66 11.31
N ARG A 175 -19.71 7.87 11.73
CA ARG A 175 -21.12 8.27 11.67
C ARG A 175 -21.66 8.58 13.03
#